data_4763f1e6d5df38d724f559b0c137aba5
#
_entry.id   4763f1e6d5df38d724f559b0c137aba5
#
_cell.length_a   1.000
_cell.length_b   1.000
_cell.length_c   1.000
_cell.angle_alpha   90.00
_cell.angle_beta   90.00
_cell.angle_gamma   90.00
#
_symmetry.space_group_name_H-M   'P 1'
#
loop_
_entity.id
_entity.type
_entity.pdbx_description
1 polymer ?
#
loop_
_entity_poly.entity_id
_entity_poly.type
_entity_poly.pdbx_seq_one_letter_code
_entity_poly.pdbx_strand_id
1 'polypeptide(L)'
;MKAVIILAGGKGERLNLGYNKLLYEIDNKPIYEYALDAFKGYKIYFVSNDIFPKGVVQVKAGETRFLSVYNALQVVEEDYILIHDCARYNIKKEVIDKCYTYDLFYVGVKEINTIRKGKETLNRNELIVCQTPQGGKTSILKEAYGLAYKEKRFDFTDDVSVVLNYFDIEPTVVEGSYDNIKITTKEDLPTIYKIGHSFDIHRLVENRPLVLGGITIPFEKGLLGHSDGDCLLHSISEAILGALALGDLGKFFPDTDKSTLNIDSKLILKDVLKMMDDLGFKINNLDCMIYAEKPKMAPFIYDLRKSISSLLNIDISLVSIKATTYEKLGLVGESLAIASDSTILLYK
;
A
#
# COMPACT_ATOMS: atom_id res chain seq x y z
N MET A 1 -16.59 -11.63 -29.77
CA MET A 1 -16.55 -10.77 -28.51
C MET A 1 -15.23 -11.05 -27.82
N LYS A 2 -14.58 -10.00 -27.24
CA LYS A 2 -13.35 -10.22 -26.47
C LYS A 2 -13.70 -10.83 -25.11
N ALA A 3 -12.94 -11.86 -24.68
CA ALA A 3 -13.21 -12.56 -23.42
C ALA A 3 -11.93 -12.85 -22.63
N VAL A 4 -12.07 -13.01 -21.32
CA VAL A 4 -10.97 -13.30 -20.40
C VAL A 4 -11.42 -14.25 -19.29
N ILE A 5 -10.56 -15.22 -18.95
CA ILE A 5 -10.65 -16.02 -17.73
C ILE A 5 -9.78 -15.31 -16.68
N ILE A 6 -10.37 -14.87 -15.56
CA ILE A 6 -9.65 -14.29 -14.43
C ILE A 6 -9.56 -15.34 -13.32
N LEU A 7 -8.34 -15.75 -13.00
CA LEU A 7 -8.06 -16.79 -12.00
C LEU A 7 -7.95 -16.18 -10.60
N ALA A 8 -8.95 -16.40 -9.78
CA ALA A 8 -9.10 -15.88 -8.43
C ALA A 8 -9.23 -16.99 -7.35
N GLY A 9 -8.96 -18.26 -7.70
CA GLY A 9 -9.12 -19.42 -6.79
C GLY A 9 -7.97 -19.66 -5.82
N GLY A 10 -6.88 -18.88 -5.87
CA GLY A 10 -5.71 -19.07 -5.01
C GLY A 10 -5.92 -18.55 -3.59
N LYS A 11 -5.69 -19.38 -2.57
CA LYS A 11 -5.86 -19.02 -1.14
C LYS A 11 -4.86 -17.99 -0.61
N GLY A 12 -3.75 -17.74 -1.32
CA GLY A 12 -2.75 -16.73 -0.92
C GLY A 12 -1.96 -17.05 0.35
N GLU A 13 -1.79 -18.32 0.69
CA GLU A 13 -1.17 -18.80 1.94
C GLU A 13 0.19 -18.17 2.24
N ARG A 14 1.01 -17.90 1.21
CA ARG A 14 2.35 -17.28 1.35
C ARG A 14 2.32 -15.84 1.88
N LEU A 15 1.20 -15.12 1.70
CA LEU A 15 1.04 -13.75 2.19
C LEU A 15 0.71 -13.72 3.70
N ASN A 16 0.17 -14.82 4.24
CA ASN A 16 -0.17 -15.02 5.65
C ASN A 16 -1.03 -13.88 6.26
N LEU A 17 -2.06 -13.46 5.53
CA LEU A 17 -2.99 -12.39 5.96
C LEU A 17 -4.15 -12.92 6.83
N GLY A 18 -4.33 -14.24 6.95
CA GLY A 18 -5.50 -14.84 7.62
C GLY A 18 -6.80 -14.81 6.79
N TYR A 19 -6.77 -14.19 5.61
CA TYR A 19 -7.88 -14.11 4.66
C TYR A 19 -7.36 -14.13 3.20
N ASN A 20 -8.29 -14.23 2.22
CA ASN A 20 -7.94 -14.27 0.82
C ASN A 20 -7.24 -12.95 0.39
N LYS A 21 -5.99 -13.04 -0.10
CA LYS A 21 -5.18 -11.88 -0.51
C LYS A 21 -5.83 -10.98 -1.56
N LEU A 22 -6.76 -11.49 -2.34
CA LEU A 22 -7.46 -10.72 -3.37
C LEU A 22 -8.47 -9.73 -2.78
N LEU A 23 -8.79 -9.87 -1.48
CA LEU A 23 -9.57 -8.92 -0.70
C LEU A 23 -8.70 -7.84 -0.03
N TYR A 24 -7.37 -7.94 -0.13
CA TYR A 24 -6.50 -6.87 0.36
C TYR A 24 -6.75 -5.59 -0.45
N GLU A 25 -6.90 -4.48 0.27
CA GLU A 25 -7.21 -3.20 -0.35
C GLU A 25 -5.95 -2.38 -0.63
N ILE A 26 -5.84 -1.93 -1.88
CA ILE A 26 -4.89 -0.92 -2.34
C ILE A 26 -5.72 0.31 -2.68
N ASP A 27 -5.45 1.46 -2.05
CA ASP A 27 -6.23 2.70 -2.21
C ASP A 27 -7.76 2.50 -2.02
N ASN A 28 -8.15 1.80 -0.95
CA ASN A 28 -9.52 1.45 -0.59
C ASN A 28 -10.27 0.61 -1.66
N LYS A 29 -9.54 -0.12 -2.49
CA LYS A 29 -10.10 -0.98 -3.53
C LYS A 29 -9.45 -2.36 -3.47
N PRO A 30 -10.21 -3.45 -3.34
CA PRO A 30 -9.64 -4.79 -3.27
C PRO A 30 -8.96 -5.21 -4.57
N ILE A 31 -7.90 -6.00 -4.45
CA ILE A 31 -7.05 -6.43 -5.59
C ILE A 31 -7.87 -7.01 -6.74
N TYR A 32 -8.91 -7.81 -6.46
CA TYR A 32 -9.69 -8.44 -7.52
C TYR A 32 -10.44 -7.42 -8.40
N GLU A 33 -10.81 -6.26 -7.86
CA GLU A 33 -11.51 -5.22 -8.61
C GLU A 33 -10.60 -4.53 -9.64
N TYR A 34 -9.30 -4.42 -9.36
CA TYR A 34 -8.34 -3.90 -10.34
C TYR A 34 -8.28 -4.80 -11.58
N ALA A 35 -8.29 -6.12 -11.38
CA ALA A 35 -8.34 -7.06 -12.52
C ALA A 35 -9.65 -6.94 -13.29
N LEU A 36 -10.79 -6.77 -12.61
CA LEU A 36 -12.08 -6.56 -13.28
C LEU A 36 -12.10 -5.26 -14.10
N ASP A 37 -11.57 -4.18 -13.56
CA ASP A 37 -11.50 -2.88 -14.24
C ASP A 37 -10.58 -2.90 -15.47
N ALA A 38 -9.42 -3.59 -15.36
CA ALA A 38 -8.50 -3.73 -16.48
C ALA A 38 -9.15 -4.40 -17.70
N PHE A 39 -10.08 -5.32 -17.45
CA PHE A 39 -10.83 -6.04 -18.49
C PHE A 39 -12.26 -5.55 -18.68
N LYS A 40 -12.54 -4.29 -18.30
CA LYS A 40 -13.85 -3.68 -18.54
C LYS A 40 -14.19 -3.67 -20.03
N GLY A 41 -15.42 -4.14 -20.37
CA GLY A 41 -15.88 -4.31 -21.75
C GLY A 41 -15.57 -5.68 -22.37
N TYR A 42 -14.96 -6.58 -21.62
CA TYR A 42 -14.75 -7.97 -21.98
C TYR A 42 -15.82 -8.86 -21.36
N LYS A 43 -16.12 -9.99 -21.97
CA LYS A 43 -16.86 -11.07 -21.29
C LYS A 43 -15.89 -11.73 -20.31
N ILE A 44 -16.19 -11.63 -19.03
CA ILE A 44 -15.31 -12.10 -17.95
C ILE A 44 -15.84 -13.42 -17.42
N TYR A 45 -14.99 -14.44 -17.42
CA TYR A 45 -15.15 -15.72 -16.73
C TYR A 45 -14.32 -15.67 -15.45
N PHE A 46 -14.99 -15.44 -14.31
CA PHE A 46 -14.31 -15.26 -13.02
C PHE A 46 -14.25 -16.56 -12.25
N VAL A 47 -13.04 -17.09 -12.03
CA VAL A 47 -12.81 -18.40 -11.45
C VAL A 47 -12.47 -18.27 -9.97
N SER A 48 -13.43 -18.55 -9.10
CA SER A 48 -13.27 -18.46 -7.65
C SER A 48 -14.20 -19.39 -6.90
N ASN A 49 -13.84 -19.70 -5.63
CA ASN A 49 -14.72 -20.38 -4.67
C ASN A 49 -15.20 -19.43 -3.55
N ASP A 50 -14.57 -18.24 -3.41
CA ASP A 50 -14.76 -17.37 -2.23
C ASP A 50 -15.20 -15.94 -2.62
N ILE A 51 -15.00 -15.52 -3.87
CA ILE A 51 -15.27 -14.16 -4.34
C ILE A 51 -16.24 -14.24 -5.51
N PHE A 52 -17.34 -13.48 -5.44
CA PHE A 52 -18.44 -13.56 -6.40
C PHE A 52 -18.84 -12.16 -6.92
N PRO A 53 -18.06 -11.54 -7.83
CA PRO A 53 -18.38 -10.24 -8.39
C PRO A 53 -19.68 -10.30 -9.23
N LYS A 54 -20.39 -9.18 -9.28
CA LYS A 54 -21.56 -9.04 -10.16
C LYS A 54 -21.15 -8.78 -11.61
N GLY A 55 -21.99 -9.19 -12.55
CA GLY A 55 -21.81 -8.89 -13.99
C GLY A 55 -20.77 -9.74 -14.71
N VAL A 56 -20.33 -10.86 -14.14
CA VAL A 56 -19.38 -11.80 -14.72
C VAL A 56 -19.96 -13.22 -14.74
N VAL A 57 -19.41 -14.09 -15.58
CA VAL A 57 -19.73 -15.53 -15.56
C VAL A 57 -18.91 -16.18 -14.45
N GLN A 58 -19.60 -16.68 -13.42
CA GLN A 58 -18.95 -17.35 -12.30
C GLN A 58 -18.56 -18.77 -12.68
N VAL A 59 -17.31 -19.14 -12.38
CA VAL A 59 -16.77 -20.48 -12.57
C VAL A 59 -16.16 -20.99 -11.30
N LYS A 60 -16.43 -22.24 -10.94
CA LYS A 60 -15.86 -22.88 -9.76
C LYS A 60 -14.37 -23.16 -9.97
N ALA A 61 -13.52 -22.70 -9.05
CA ALA A 61 -12.11 -23.02 -9.07
C ALA A 61 -11.87 -24.51 -8.78
N GLY A 62 -10.90 -25.09 -9.50
CA GLY A 62 -10.41 -26.44 -9.24
C GLY A 62 -9.35 -26.47 -8.13
N GLU A 63 -8.90 -27.69 -7.77
CA GLU A 63 -7.85 -27.89 -6.75
C GLU A 63 -6.48 -27.34 -7.17
N THR A 64 -6.24 -27.26 -8.48
CA THR A 64 -5.01 -26.71 -9.06
C THR A 64 -5.33 -25.54 -10.01
N ARG A 65 -4.28 -24.76 -10.39
CA ARG A 65 -4.40 -23.72 -11.41
C ARG A 65 -4.89 -24.32 -12.75
N PHE A 66 -4.30 -25.47 -13.13
CA PHE A 66 -4.70 -26.21 -14.33
C PHE A 66 -6.20 -26.53 -14.33
N LEU A 67 -6.71 -27.16 -13.26
CA LEU A 67 -8.11 -27.55 -13.14
C LEU A 67 -9.05 -26.33 -13.13
N SER A 68 -8.60 -25.21 -12.59
CA SER A 68 -9.34 -23.94 -12.59
C SER A 68 -9.53 -23.41 -14.04
N VAL A 69 -8.46 -23.42 -14.85
CA VAL A 69 -8.52 -23.05 -16.27
C VAL A 69 -9.35 -24.06 -17.05
N TYR A 70 -9.15 -25.37 -16.82
CA TYR A 70 -9.94 -26.42 -17.48
C TYR A 70 -11.44 -26.24 -17.26
N ASN A 71 -11.86 -25.99 -16.02
CA ASN A 71 -13.27 -25.74 -15.70
C ASN A 71 -13.81 -24.52 -16.46
N ALA A 72 -13.05 -23.43 -16.53
CA ALA A 72 -13.46 -22.25 -17.26
C ALA A 72 -13.57 -22.50 -18.77
N LEU A 73 -12.63 -23.21 -19.34
CA LEU A 73 -12.65 -23.56 -20.76
C LEU A 73 -13.89 -24.38 -21.18
N GLN A 74 -14.52 -25.14 -20.25
CA GLN A 74 -15.74 -25.89 -20.55
C GLN A 74 -16.93 -24.98 -20.87
N VAL A 75 -16.95 -23.76 -20.36
CA VAL A 75 -18.07 -22.80 -20.49
C VAL A 75 -17.76 -21.60 -21.39
N VAL A 76 -16.50 -21.46 -21.85
CA VAL A 76 -16.09 -20.41 -22.80
C VAL A 76 -16.61 -20.75 -24.19
N GLU A 77 -17.24 -19.78 -24.86
CA GLU A 77 -17.83 -19.91 -26.19
C GLU A 77 -17.10 -19.08 -27.27
N GLU A 78 -16.27 -18.11 -26.83
CA GLU A 78 -15.57 -17.19 -27.71
C GLU A 78 -14.39 -17.87 -28.42
N ASP A 79 -14.09 -17.43 -29.66
CA ASP A 79 -13.03 -18.01 -30.50
C ASP A 79 -11.62 -17.74 -29.94
N TYR A 80 -11.44 -16.62 -29.22
CA TYR A 80 -10.18 -16.21 -28.58
C TYR A 80 -10.41 -15.92 -27.13
N ILE A 81 -9.49 -16.39 -26.28
CA ILE A 81 -9.56 -16.24 -24.84
C ILE A 81 -8.22 -15.77 -24.26
N LEU A 82 -8.28 -14.85 -23.33
CA LEU A 82 -7.18 -14.49 -22.45
C LEU A 82 -7.32 -15.22 -21.11
N ILE A 83 -6.22 -15.59 -20.49
CA ILE A 83 -6.16 -16.19 -19.16
C ILE A 83 -5.28 -15.29 -18.31
N HIS A 84 -5.82 -14.74 -17.23
CA HIS A 84 -5.13 -13.76 -16.39
C HIS A 84 -5.18 -14.13 -14.90
N ASP A 85 -4.04 -14.05 -14.24
CA ASP A 85 -3.95 -14.22 -12.80
C ASP A 85 -4.49 -12.96 -12.11
N CYS A 86 -5.56 -13.06 -11.35
CA CYS A 86 -6.19 -11.95 -10.61
C CYS A 86 -5.21 -11.21 -9.67
N ALA A 87 -4.18 -11.90 -9.19
CA ALA A 87 -3.15 -11.33 -8.33
C ALA A 87 -2.14 -10.41 -9.07
N ARG A 88 -2.27 -10.23 -10.39
CA ARG A 88 -1.53 -9.23 -11.18
C ARG A 88 -2.42 -8.01 -11.43
N TYR A 89 -2.58 -7.20 -10.41
CA TYR A 89 -3.54 -6.09 -10.38
C TYR A 89 -3.16 -4.91 -11.30
N ASN A 90 -1.89 -4.79 -11.71
CA ASN A 90 -1.37 -3.63 -12.44
C ASN A 90 -1.14 -3.89 -13.93
N ILE A 91 -1.95 -4.77 -14.54
CA ILE A 91 -1.89 -4.98 -15.99
C ILE A 91 -2.42 -3.74 -16.74
N LYS A 92 -1.64 -3.26 -17.72
CA LYS A 92 -1.99 -2.07 -18.51
C LYS A 92 -2.84 -2.45 -19.73
N LYS A 93 -3.79 -1.58 -20.06
CA LYS A 93 -4.72 -1.79 -21.19
C LYS A 93 -3.98 -1.95 -22.52
N GLU A 94 -2.88 -1.21 -22.75
CA GLU A 94 -2.09 -1.26 -23.97
C GLU A 94 -1.46 -2.66 -24.19
N VAL A 95 -1.12 -3.38 -23.11
CA VAL A 95 -0.63 -4.76 -23.17
C VAL A 95 -1.79 -5.70 -23.52
N ILE A 96 -2.94 -5.54 -22.86
CA ILE A 96 -4.14 -6.36 -23.11
C ILE A 96 -4.58 -6.24 -24.58
N ASP A 97 -4.60 -5.04 -25.14
CA ASP A 97 -5.06 -4.78 -26.49
C ASP A 97 -4.19 -5.45 -27.57
N LYS A 98 -2.89 -5.69 -27.29
CA LYS A 98 -1.98 -6.42 -28.17
C LYS A 98 -2.21 -7.94 -28.16
N CYS A 99 -2.85 -8.49 -27.13
CA CYS A 99 -2.96 -9.94 -26.92
C CYS A 99 -3.93 -10.68 -27.89
N TYR A 100 -4.81 -9.98 -28.62
CA TYR A 100 -5.88 -10.60 -29.41
C TYR A 100 -5.51 -10.93 -30.87
N THR A 101 -4.28 -10.78 -31.27
CA THR A 101 -3.85 -10.93 -32.67
C THR A 101 -3.15 -12.27 -32.95
N TYR A 102 -2.98 -13.13 -31.94
CA TYR A 102 -2.12 -14.30 -32.01
C TYR A 102 -2.86 -15.60 -31.72
N ASP A 103 -2.49 -16.68 -32.40
CA ASP A 103 -3.05 -18.00 -32.18
C ASP A 103 -2.69 -18.60 -30.83
N LEU A 104 -1.45 -18.33 -30.38
CA LEU A 104 -0.93 -18.64 -29.05
C LEU A 104 0.04 -17.54 -28.63
N PHE A 105 -0.08 -17.02 -27.44
CA PHE A 105 0.80 -15.98 -26.92
C PHE A 105 0.94 -16.05 -25.39
N TYR A 106 1.97 -15.38 -24.91
CA TYR A 106 2.10 -15.02 -23.50
C TYR A 106 2.68 -13.61 -23.36
N VAL A 107 2.30 -12.91 -22.29
CA VAL A 107 2.94 -11.67 -21.89
C VAL A 107 4.21 -11.99 -21.14
N GLY A 108 5.31 -11.30 -21.46
CA GLY A 108 6.58 -11.52 -20.79
C GLY A 108 7.51 -10.32 -20.85
N VAL A 109 8.48 -10.30 -19.95
CA VAL A 109 9.56 -9.30 -19.90
C VAL A 109 10.90 -10.03 -19.92
N LYS A 110 11.94 -9.37 -20.45
CA LYS A 110 13.31 -9.93 -20.45
C LYS A 110 13.81 -10.09 -19.01
N GLU A 111 14.52 -11.19 -18.75
CA GLU A 111 15.19 -11.37 -17.46
C GLU A 111 16.36 -10.39 -17.30
N ILE A 112 16.40 -9.66 -16.18
CA ILE A 112 17.46 -8.70 -15.87
C ILE A 112 18.49 -9.23 -14.87
N ASN A 113 18.11 -10.26 -14.10
CA ASN A 113 18.97 -10.86 -13.09
C ASN A 113 19.85 -11.96 -13.70
N THR A 114 20.93 -12.30 -13.01
CA THR A 114 21.72 -13.49 -13.32
C THR A 114 21.02 -14.72 -12.75
N ILE A 115 20.62 -15.65 -13.61
CA ILE A 115 19.95 -16.90 -13.21
C ILE A 115 20.95 -18.05 -13.20
N ARG A 116 20.95 -18.83 -12.12
CA ARG A 116 21.75 -20.06 -12.01
C ARG A 116 20.86 -21.29 -11.91
N LYS A 117 21.24 -22.34 -12.65
CA LYS A 117 20.69 -23.71 -12.53
C LYS A 117 21.81 -24.61 -11.98
N GLY A 118 21.84 -24.76 -10.65
CA GLY A 118 22.97 -25.41 -9.99
C GLY A 118 24.27 -24.64 -10.17
N LYS A 119 25.27 -25.24 -10.85
CA LYS A 119 26.58 -24.61 -11.14
C LYS A 119 26.58 -23.82 -12.45
N GLU A 120 25.57 -24.00 -13.30
CA GLU A 120 25.45 -23.34 -14.60
C GLU A 120 24.86 -21.92 -14.43
N THR A 121 25.42 -20.93 -15.14
CA THR A 121 24.83 -19.62 -15.31
C THR A 121 24.12 -19.56 -16.65
N LEU A 122 22.81 -19.34 -16.64
CA LEU A 122 22.00 -19.29 -17.85
C LEU A 122 22.21 -17.95 -18.58
N ASN A 123 22.13 -18.00 -19.93
CA ASN A 123 22.17 -16.78 -20.73
C ASN A 123 20.88 -15.98 -20.57
N ARG A 124 20.92 -14.95 -19.74
CA ARG A 124 19.72 -14.10 -19.45
C ARG A 124 19.10 -13.44 -20.68
N ASN A 125 19.88 -13.23 -21.76
CA ASN A 125 19.37 -12.61 -22.99
C ASN A 125 18.36 -13.52 -23.73
N GLU A 126 18.35 -14.81 -23.41
CA GLU A 126 17.44 -15.83 -23.96
C GLU A 126 16.27 -16.12 -22.99
N LEU A 127 16.29 -15.54 -21.78
CA LEU A 127 15.30 -15.81 -20.76
C LEU A 127 14.22 -14.73 -20.74
N ILE A 128 12.98 -15.18 -20.68
CA ILE A 128 11.80 -14.33 -20.52
C ILE A 128 11.06 -14.72 -19.25
N VAL A 129 10.79 -13.74 -18.43
CA VAL A 129 9.92 -13.90 -17.26
C VAL A 129 8.48 -13.86 -17.72
N CYS A 130 7.83 -15.03 -17.72
CA CYS A 130 6.45 -15.18 -18.16
C CYS A 130 5.48 -14.51 -17.19
N GLN A 131 4.60 -13.73 -17.76
CA GLN A 131 3.50 -13.04 -17.06
C GLN A 131 2.16 -13.52 -17.62
N THR A 132 1.07 -12.95 -17.12
CA THR A 132 -0.26 -13.05 -17.71
C THR A 132 -0.75 -11.67 -18.12
N PRO A 133 -1.63 -11.55 -19.16
CA PRO A 133 -2.37 -12.63 -19.81
C PRO A 133 -1.52 -13.58 -20.65
N GLN A 134 -1.98 -14.83 -20.71
CA GLN A 134 -1.60 -15.82 -21.69
C GLN A 134 -2.87 -16.24 -22.44
N GLY A 135 -2.76 -16.84 -23.60
CA GLY A 135 -3.95 -17.29 -24.31
C GLY A 135 -3.77 -17.40 -25.80
N GLY A 136 -4.89 -17.32 -26.53
CA GLY A 136 -4.94 -17.48 -27.98
C GLY A 136 -6.27 -18.04 -28.47
N LYS A 137 -6.24 -18.86 -29.51
CA LYS A 137 -7.44 -19.56 -30.01
C LYS A 137 -7.99 -20.52 -28.96
N THR A 138 -9.26 -20.34 -28.62
CA THR A 138 -9.95 -21.17 -27.62
C THR A 138 -9.97 -22.64 -28.00
N SER A 139 -10.07 -22.98 -29.29
CA SER A 139 -10.05 -24.37 -29.76
C SER A 139 -8.75 -25.08 -29.44
N ILE A 140 -7.60 -24.42 -29.63
CA ILE A 140 -6.27 -24.97 -29.34
C ILE A 140 -6.13 -25.22 -27.84
N LEU A 141 -6.52 -24.23 -27.02
CA LEU A 141 -6.46 -24.34 -25.57
C LEU A 141 -7.38 -25.46 -25.05
N LYS A 142 -8.62 -25.55 -25.54
CA LYS A 142 -9.56 -26.62 -25.15
C LYS A 142 -9.02 -28.00 -25.48
N GLU A 143 -8.44 -28.16 -26.65
CA GLU A 143 -7.89 -29.46 -27.09
C GLU A 143 -6.68 -29.85 -26.23
N ALA A 144 -5.70 -28.94 -26.03
CA ALA A 144 -4.52 -29.20 -25.19
C ALA A 144 -4.90 -29.54 -23.75
N TYR A 145 -5.77 -28.74 -23.15
CA TYR A 145 -6.26 -29.00 -21.78
C TYR A 145 -7.08 -30.28 -21.68
N GLY A 146 -7.85 -30.63 -22.73
CA GLY A 146 -8.59 -31.88 -22.80
C GLY A 146 -7.70 -33.12 -22.88
N LEU A 147 -6.59 -33.06 -23.65
CA LEU A 147 -5.58 -34.11 -23.71
C LEU A 147 -4.88 -34.28 -22.35
N ALA A 148 -4.37 -33.21 -21.78
CA ALA A 148 -3.73 -33.21 -20.46
C ALA A 148 -4.66 -33.77 -19.36
N TYR A 149 -5.94 -33.40 -19.38
CA TYR A 149 -6.94 -33.90 -18.44
C TYR A 149 -7.15 -35.41 -18.55
N LYS A 150 -7.23 -35.96 -19.77
CA LYS A 150 -7.34 -37.42 -20.02
C LYS A 150 -6.14 -38.16 -19.50
N GLU A 151 -4.92 -37.59 -19.64
CA GLU A 151 -3.67 -38.15 -19.14
C GLU A 151 -3.42 -37.93 -17.66
N LYS A 152 -4.32 -37.20 -16.96
CA LYS A 152 -4.18 -36.83 -15.55
C LYS A 152 -2.91 -36.00 -15.26
N ARG A 153 -2.45 -35.21 -16.21
CA ARG A 153 -1.29 -34.33 -16.08
C ARG A 153 -1.78 -32.92 -15.71
N PHE A 154 -1.63 -32.56 -14.45
CA PHE A 154 -2.12 -31.30 -13.87
C PHE A 154 -0.99 -30.42 -13.31
N ASP A 155 0.25 -30.78 -13.57
CA ASP A 155 1.49 -30.20 -13.03
C ASP A 155 2.04 -29.03 -13.86
N PHE A 156 1.31 -28.56 -14.86
CA PHE A 156 1.68 -27.42 -15.66
C PHE A 156 1.62 -26.11 -14.86
N THR A 157 2.64 -25.27 -15.03
CA THR A 157 2.80 -24.02 -14.31
C THR A 157 2.16 -22.82 -15.01
N ASP A 158 1.96 -22.92 -16.35
CA ASP A 158 1.37 -21.89 -17.19
C ASP A 158 0.56 -22.47 -18.36
N ASP A 159 -0.19 -21.62 -19.06
CA ASP A 159 -1.16 -22.05 -20.06
C ASP A 159 -0.50 -22.40 -21.39
N VAL A 160 0.59 -21.69 -21.73
CA VAL A 160 1.35 -21.95 -22.97
C VAL A 160 2.06 -23.30 -22.88
N SER A 161 2.62 -23.66 -21.73
CA SER A 161 3.30 -24.97 -21.55
C SER A 161 2.35 -26.15 -21.75
N VAL A 162 1.05 -25.99 -21.41
CA VAL A 162 0.04 -27.03 -21.71
C VAL A 162 -0.09 -27.24 -23.22
N VAL A 163 -0.17 -26.14 -23.99
CA VAL A 163 -0.29 -26.23 -25.46
C VAL A 163 0.96 -26.82 -26.09
N LEU A 164 2.15 -26.33 -25.70
CA LEU A 164 3.44 -26.78 -26.25
C LEU A 164 3.74 -28.25 -25.98
N ASN A 165 3.10 -28.83 -24.96
CA ASN A 165 3.27 -30.25 -24.69
C ASN A 165 2.60 -31.16 -25.73
N TYR A 166 1.58 -30.64 -26.46
CA TYR A 166 0.77 -31.43 -27.42
C TYR A 166 0.85 -30.92 -28.84
N PHE A 167 1.26 -29.68 -29.05
CA PHE A 167 1.27 -29.03 -30.36
C PHE A 167 2.60 -28.33 -30.60
N ASP A 168 3.13 -28.47 -31.81
CA ASP A 168 4.29 -27.75 -32.31
C ASP A 168 3.84 -26.37 -32.85
N ILE A 169 3.62 -25.46 -31.92
CA ILE A 169 3.18 -24.08 -32.21
C ILE A 169 4.14 -23.12 -31.50
N GLU A 170 4.80 -22.23 -32.24
CA GLU A 170 5.65 -21.21 -31.65
C GLU A 170 4.79 -20.09 -31.03
N PRO A 171 4.85 -19.87 -29.71
CA PRO A 171 4.08 -18.85 -29.06
C PRO A 171 4.66 -17.45 -29.30
N THR A 172 3.82 -16.46 -29.54
CA THR A 172 4.25 -15.07 -29.64
C THR A 172 4.46 -14.46 -28.26
N VAL A 173 5.60 -13.81 -28.05
CA VAL A 173 5.87 -13.03 -26.84
C VAL A 173 5.28 -11.63 -27.02
N VAL A 174 4.31 -11.27 -26.19
CA VAL A 174 3.80 -9.90 -26.08
C VAL A 174 4.59 -9.20 -24.98
N GLU A 175 5.23 -8.08 -25.33
CA GLU A 175 6.02 -7.31 -24.37
C GLU A 175 5.15 -6.81 -23.21
N GLY A 176 5.50 -7.22 -21.99
CA GLY A 176 4.83 -6.86 -20.74
C GLY A 176 5.47 -5.64 -20.05
N SER A 177 5.24 -5.55 -18.76
CA SER A 177 5.85 -4.53 -17.91
C SER A 177 6.37 -5.17 -16.62
N TYR A 178 7.49 -4.70 -16.11
CA TYR A 178 7.99 -5.11 -14.79
C TYR A 178 7.03 -4.72 -13.67
N ASP A 179 6.16 -3.72 -13.89
CA ASP A 179 5.10 -3.34 -12.96
C ASP A 179 3.94 -4.35 -12.89
N ASN A 180 3.82 -5.26 -13.88
CA ASN A 180 2.80 -6.32 -13.90
C ASN A 180 3.22 -7.48 -12.99
N ILE A 181 3.59 -7.15 -11.76
CA ILE A 181 4.00 -8.12 -10.75
C ILE A 181 2.82 -8.97 -10.29
N LYS A 182 3.12 -10.19 -9.83
CA LYS A 182 2.14 -11.06 -9.19
C LYS A 182 2.28 -10.95 -7.68
N ILE A 183 1.31 -10.39 -7.00
CA ILE A 183 1.32 -10.35 -5.53
C ILE A 183 1.34 -11.78 -5.00
N THR A 184 2.44 -12.13 -4.34
CA THR A 184 2.73 -13.47 -3.84
C THR A 184 3.17 -13.43 -2.38
N THR A 185 4.00 -12.47 -2.02
CA THR A 185 4.54 -12.21 -0.69
C THR A 185 4.17 -10.79 -0.22
N LYS A 186 4.48 -10.44 1.02
CA LYS A 186 4.19 -9.09 1.56
C LYS A 186 4.99 -8.00 0.86
N GLU A 187 6.20 -8.34 0.40
CA GLU A 187 7.09 -7.43 -0.30
C GLU A 187 6.56 -7.02 -1.68
N ASP A 188 5.62 -7.80 -2.24
CA ASP A 188 4.96 -7.50 -3.52
C ASP A 188 3.82 -6.47 -3.37
N LEU A 189 3.40 -6.16 -2.13
CA LEU A 189 2.38 -5.15 -1.89
C LEU A 189 2.96 -3.75 -2.08
N PRO A 190 2.22 -2.82 -2.71
CA PRO A 190 2.67 -1.45 -2.83
C PRO A 190 2.73 -0.80 -1.45
N THR A 191 3.79 -0.03 -1.20
CA THR A 191 3.87 0.81 0.00
C THR A 191 2.90 1.98 -0.14
N ILE A 192 2.00 2.11 0.80
CA ILE A 192 1.03 3.21 0.87
C ILE A 192 1.64 4.31 1.72
N TYR A 193 1.75 5.52 1.17
CA TYR A 193 2.20 6.70 1.89
C TYR A 193 1.04 7.65 2.18
N LYS A 194 1.05 8.25 3.38
CA LYS A 194 0.12 9.31 3.77
C LYS A 194 0.88 10.46 4.40
N ILE A 195 0.56 11.68 4.00
CA ILE A 195 1.14 12.91 4.57
C ILE A 195 0.09 13.60 5.42
N GLY A 196 0.50 14.12 6.57
CA GLY A 196 -0.30 14.98 7.42
C GLY A 196 0.47 16.24 7.79
N HIS A 197 -0.26 17.33 7.98
CA HIS A 197 0.29 18.59 8.42
C HIS A 197 -0.69 19.23 9.42
N SER A 198 -0.14 19.87 10.45
CA SER A 198 -0.93 20.65 11.40
C SER A 198 -0.11 21.80 11.95
N PHE A 199 -0.82 22.83 12.40
CA PHE A 199 -0.29 24.01 13.07
C PHE A 199 -1.04 24.23 14.38
N ASP A 200 -0.30 24.49 15.47
CA ASP A 200 -0.88 24.83 16.77
C ASP A 200 -0.19 26.05 17.37
N ILE A 201 -0.94 26.88 18.11
CA ILE A 201 -0.46 28.10 18.75
C ILE A 201 -1.09 28.30 20.14
N HIS A 202 -0.24 28.52 21.14
CA HIS A 202 -0.67 28.76 22.49
C HIS A 202 -0.12 30.08 23.06
N ARG A 203 -0.94 30.76 23.89
CA ARG A 203 -0.55 32.00 24.57
C ARG A 203 0.48 31.71 25.68
N LEU A 204 1.49 32.56 25.80
CA LEU A 204 2.41 32.59 26.92
C LEU A 204 1.82 33.33 28.12
N VAL A 205 1.84 32.68 29.27
CA VAL A 205 1.34 33.25 30.55
C VAL A 205 2.37 33.03 31.67
N GLU A 206 2.33 33.90 32.66
CA GLU A 206 3.17 33.79 33.85
C GLU A 206 2.72 32.64 34.78
N ASN A 207 3.59 32.21 35.67
CA ASN A 207 3.31 31.21 36.72
C ASN A 207 2.91 29.81 36.15
N ARG A 208 3.38 29.48 34.98
CA ARG A 208 3.19 28.20 34.36
C ARG A 208 4.52 27.68 33.76
N PRO A 209 4.89 26.39 33.90
CA PRO A 209 6.07 25.87 33.25
C PRO A 209 5.91 25.86 31.72
N LEU A 210 6.99 26.15 31.00
CA LEU A 210 7.02 25.97 29.56
C LEU A 210 7.31 24.51 29.25
N VAL A 211 6.34 23.79 28.68
CA VAL A 211 6.51 22.40 28.24
C VAL A 211 6.42 22.39 26.72
N LEU A 212 7.41 21.79 26.06
CA LEU A 212 7.45 21.57 24.62
C LEU A 212 8.08 20.22 24.33
N GLY A 213 7.46 19.46 23.44
CA GLY A 213 7.94 18.12 23.05
C GLY A 213 8.08 17.17 24.25
N GLY A 214 7.27 17.34 25.29
CA GLY A 214 7.25 16.55 26.49
C GLY A 214 8.37 16.85 27.48
N ILE A 215 9.19 17.92 27.27
CA ILE A 215 10.23 18.35 28.19
C ILE A 215 9.97 19.78 28.70
N THR A 216 10.41 20.06 29.91
CA THR A 216 10.31 21.42 30.50
C THR A 216 11.49 22.27 30.02
N ILE A 217 11.17 23.42 29.41
CA ILE A 217 12.14 24.41 28.96
C ILE A 217 12.29 25.48 30.05
N PRO A 218 13.50 25.82 30.53
CA PRO A 218 13.70 26.89 31.49
C PRO A 218 13.30 28.27 30.93
N PHE A 219 12.15 28.78 31.35
CA PHE A 219 11.63 30.10 30.97
C PHE A 219 10.63 30.58 32.02
N GLU A 220 10.47 31.90 32.14
CA GLU A 220 9.62 32.56 33.15
C GLU A 220 8.10 32.42 32.88
N LYS A 221 7.72 32.08 31.63
CA LYS A 221 6.33 31.90 31.18
C LYS A 221 6.14 30.52 30.62
N GLY A 222 4.91 30.00 30.68
CA GLY A 222 4.54 28.72 30.01
C GLY A 222 3.30 28.93 29.15
N LEU A 223 2.95 27.87 28.42
CA LEU A 223 1.84 27.91 27.47
C LEU A 223 0.49 27.65 28.15
N LEU A 224 -0.50 28.48 27.85
CA LEU A 224 -1.88 28.33 28.29
C LEU A 224 -2.62 27.38 27.39
N GLY A 225 -3.16 26.30 27.95
CA GLY A 225 -4.00 25.33 27.26
C GLY A 225 -4.92 24.60 28.21
N HIS A 226 -5.88 23.85 27.68
CA HIS A 226 -6.73 22.96 28.47
C HIS A 226 -5.91 21.77 29.03
N SER A 227 -4.90 21.34 28.27
CA SER A 227 -3.85 20.40 28.66
C SER A 227 -2.65 21.09 29.33
N ASP A 228 -1.48 20.47 29.30
CA ASP A 228 -0.21 21.10 29.67
C ASP A 228 0.23 22.22 28.70
N GLY A 229 -0.46 22.37 27.56
CA GLY A 229 -0.23 23.40 26.55
C GLY A 229 0.95 23.10 25.60
N ASP A 230 1.41 21.87 25.52
CA ASP A 230 2.49 21.46 24.61
C ASP A 230 2.05 21.54 23.14
N CYS A 231 2.17 22.73 22.53
CA CYS A 231 1.77 22.94 21.15
C CYS A 231 2.56 22.05 20.16
N LEU A 232 3.77 21.63 20.49
CA LEU A 232 4.55 20.76 19.61
C LEU A 232 4.00 19.33 19.58
N LEU A 233 3.64 18.75 20.73
CA LEU A 233 2.99 17.44 20.77
C LEU A 233 1.57 17.48 20.19
N HIS A 234 0.85 18.59 20.34
CA HIS A 234 -0.46 18.77 19.73
C HIS A 234 -0.36 18.80 18.21
N SER A 235 0.54 19.61 17.62
CA SER A 235 0.70 19.68 16.17
C SER A 235 1.16 18.34 15.57
N ILE A 236 2.02 17.58 16.28
CA ILE A 236 2.41 16.22 15.87
C ILE A 236 1.21 15.27 15.86
N SER A 237 0.43 15.29 16.96
CA SER A 237 -0.75 14.41 17.11
C SER A 237 -1.80 14.69 16.04
N GLU A 238 -2.11 15.98 15.80
CA GLU A 238 -3.05 16.37 14.74
C GLU A 238 -2.54 16.05 13.34
N ALA A 239 -1.23 16.20 13.08
CA ALA A 239 -0.66 15.82 11.80
C ALA A 239 -0.84 14.30 11.54
N ILE A 240 -0.68 13.46 12.58
CA ILE A 240 -0.96 12.01 12.46
C ILE A 240 -2.44 11.76 12.16
N LEU A 241 -3.37 12.38 12.92
CA LEU A 241 -4.81 12.24 12.69
C LEU A 241 -5.21 12.71 11.30
N GLY A 242 -4.66 13.84 10.84
CA GLY A 242 -4.87 14.37 9.49
C GLY A 242 -4.39 13.43 8.40
N ALA A 243 -3.18 12.85 8.52
CA ALA A 243 -2.66 11.86 7.59
C ALA A 243 -3.60 10.64 7.47
N LEU A 244 -4.20 10.23 8.58
CA LEU A 244 -5.12 9.09 8.66
C LEU A 244 -6.57 9.44 8.27
N ALA A 245 -6.88 10.72 8.01
CA ALA A 245 -8.23 11.22 7.74
C ALA A 245 -9.22 10.93 8.89
N LEU A 246 -8.76 10.98 10.15
CA LEU A 246 -9.58 10.73 11.34
C LEU A 246 -10.26 11.98 11.89
N GLY A 247 -9.85 13.17 11.47
CA GLY A 247 -10.30 14.46 11.96
C GLY A 247 -9.25 15.16 12.84
N ASP A 248 -9.67 15.90 13.84
CA ASP A 248 -8.84 16.71 14.73
C ASP A 248 -8.80 16.18 16.17
N LEU A 249 -7.94 16.79 17.01
CA LEU A 249 -7.82 16.43 18.43
C LEU A 249 -9.12 16.72 19.19
N GLY A 250 -9.85 17.79 18.86
CA GLY A 250 -11.10 18.15 19.54
C GLY A 250 -12.18 17.08 19.43
N LYS A 251 -12.15 16.24 18.39
CA LYS A 251 -13.05 15.10 18.24
C LYS A 251 -12.80 14.01 19.28
N PHE A 252 -11.55 13.76 19.65
CA PHE A 252 -11.15 12.68 20.55
C PHE A 252 -10.89 13.16 21.99
N PHE A 253 -10.49 14.42 22.14
CA PHE A 253 -10.13 15.05 23.40
C PHE A 253 -10.84 16.43 23.52
N PRO A 254 -12.18 16.45 23.63
CA PRO A 254 -12.92 17.70 23.64
C PRO A 254 -12.64 18.51 24.91
N ASP A 255 -12.49 19.82 24.77
CA ASP A 255 -12.27 20.76 25.87
C ASP A 255 -13.42 20.79 26.91
N THR A 256 -14.58 20.26 26.55
CA THR A 256 -15.75 20.11 27.45
C THR A 256 -15.61 18.94 28.40
N ASP A 257 -14.71 18.00 28.15
CA ASP A 257 -14.47 16.85 29.02
C ASP A 257 -13.52 17.23 30.17
N LYS A 258 -14.03 17.18 31.40
CA LYS A 258 -13.25 17.48 32.61
C LYS A 258 -12.10 16.47 32.85
N SER A 259 -12.17 15.28 32.27
CA SER A 259 -11.12 14.25 32.41
C SER A 259 -9.85 14.61 31.60
N THR A 260 -9.97 15.51 30.61
CA THR A 260 -8.86 16.01 29.80
C THR A 260 -8.22 17.29 30.35
N LEU A 261 -8.78 17.86 31.42
CA LEU A 261 -8.26 19.08 32.03
C LEU A 261 -6.86 18.83 32.64
N ASN A 262 -5.85 19.62 32.19
CA ASN A 262 -4.44 19.49 32.53
C ASN A 262 -3.83 18.12 32.17
N ILE A 263 -4.38 17.41 31.20
CA ILE A 263 -3.82 16.17 30.70
C ILE A 263 -2.40 16.41 30.17
N ASP A 264 -1.50 15.47 30.43
CA ASP A 264 -0.15 15.44 29.82
C ASP A 264 -0.29 15.10 28.32
N SER A 265 0.16 15.99 27.46
CA SER A 265 0.07 15.82 25.99
C SER A 265 0.79 14.56 25.49
N LYS A 266 1.68 13.97 26.26
CA LYS A 266 2.27 12.65 25.96
C LYS A 266 1.22 11.54 25.99
N LEU A 267 0.18 11.64 26.81
CA LEU A 267 -0.93 10.66 26.83
C LEU A 267 -1.80 10.82 25.58
N ILE A 268 -2.08 12.06 25.16
CA ILE A 268 -2.78 12.34 23.90
C ILE A 268 -2.03 11.72 22.72
N LEU A 269 -0.72 11.99 22.59
CA LEU A 269 0.11 11.44 21.54
C LEU A 269 0.12 9.89 21.58
N LYS A 270 0.21 9.29 22.77
CA LYS A 270 0.18 7.83 22.93
C LYS A 270 -1.11 7.21 22.37
N ASP A 271 -2.26 7.82 22.64
CA ASP A 271 -3.54 7.32 22.12
C ASP A 271 -3.65 7.48 20.60
N VAL A 272 -3.15 8.60 20.06
CA VAL A 272 -3.08 8.84 18.61
C VAL A 272 -2.14 7.84 17.93
N LEU A 273 -0.98 7.53 18.53
CA LEU A 273 -0.08 6.50 18.02
C LEU A 273 -0.73 5.12 18.01
N LYS A 274 -1.53 4.80 19.03
CA LYS A 274 -2.29 3.55 19.04
C LYS A 274 -3.29 3.49 17.87
N MET A 275 -4.01 4.57 17.58
CA MET A 275 -4.92 4.63 16.43
C MET A 275 -4.16 4.42 15.10
N MET A 276 -2.97 4.98 14.98
CA MET A 276 -2.09 4.79 13.82
C MET A 276 -1.66 3.32 13.67
N ASP A 277 -1.21 2.70 14.77
CA ASP A 277 -0.77 1.31 14.80
C ASP A 277 -1.93 0.34 14.50
N ASP A 278 -3.14 0.59 15.02
CA ASP A 278 -4.35 -0.19 14.76
C ASP A 278 -4.73 -0.18 13.27
N LEU A 279 -4.41 0.89 12.55
CA LEU A 279 -4.56 1.00 11.09
C LEU A 279 -3.37 0.44 10.31
N GLY A 280 -2.33 -0.04 11.01
CA GLY A 280 -1.13 -0.66 10.43
C GLY A 280 -0.14 0.31 9.82
N PHE A 281 -0.24 1.62 10.08
CA PHE A 281 0.70 2.62 9.61
C PHE A 281 1.89 2.77 10.56
N LYS A 282 3.02 3.21 9.98
CA LYS A 282 4.25 3.56 10.68
C LYS A 282 4.73 4.93 10.25
N ILE A 283 5.53 5.58 11.11
CA ILE A 283 6.13 6.86 10.80
C ILE A 283 7.35 6.65 9.92
N ASN A 284 7.39 7.31 8.75
CA ASN A 284 8.56 7.36 7.88
C ASN A 284 9.53 8.46 8.36
N ASN A 285 9.02 9.69 8.54
CA ASN A 285 9.76 10.81 9.11
C ASN A 285 8.82 11.90 9.61
N LEU A 286 9.37 12.78 10.46
CA LEU A 286 8.70 13.95 11.03
C LEU A 286 9.58 15.17 10.85
N ASP A 287 8.99 16.28 10.39
CA ASP A 287 9.62 17.60 10.33
C ASP A 287 8.74 18.61 11.07
N CYS A 288 9.33 19.33 12.06
CA CYS A 288 8.63 20.33 12.84
C CYS A 288 9.36 21.66 12.78
N MET A 289 8.56 22.74 12.87
CA MET A 289 9.04 24.10 13.07
C MET A 289 8.44 24.69 14.35
N ILE A 290 9.30 25.24 15.21
CA ILE A 290 8.88 26.00 16.39
C ILE A 290 9.06 27.48 16.10
N TYR A 291 8.01 28.24 16.33
CA TYR A 291 7.97 29.69 16.18
C TYR A 291 7.99 30.34 17.57
N ALA A 292 9.14 30.90 17.94
CA ALA A 292 9.32 31.50 19.27
C ALA A 292 10.33 32.66 19.21
N GLU A 293 9.93 33.83 19.66
CA GLU A 293 10.85 34.94 19.84
C GLU A 293 11.72 34.74 21.10
N LYS A 294 11.11 34.23 22.15
CA LYS A 294 11.75 33.81 23.42
C LYS A 294 11.04 32.58 23.98
N PRO A 295 11.79 31.67 24.65
CA PRO A 295 13.27 31.63 24.78
C PRO A 295 13.93 31.27 23.46
N LYS A 296 15.28 31.45 23.35
CA LYS A 296 16.06 30.90 22.21
C LYS A 296 16.01 29.39 22.25
N MET A 297 15.48 28.79 21.21
CA MET A 297 15.24 27.33 21.13
C MET A 297 16.49 26.53 20.80
N ALA A 298 17.51 27.14 20.17
CA ALA A 298 18.70 26.43 19.69
C ALA A 298 19.37 25.51 20.75
N PRO A 299 19.51 25.87 22.03
CA PRO A 299 20.11 24.97 23.03
C PRO A 299 19.27 23.72 23.32
N PHE A 300 17.98 23.72 23.05
CA PHE A 300 17.03 22.65 23.40
C PHE A 300 16.68 21.74 22.25
N ILE A 301 17.06 22.08 21.01
CA ILE A 301 16.67 21.31 19.81
C ILE A 301 17.07 19.83 19.90
N TYR A 302 18.27 19.54 20.38
CA TYR A 302 18.72 18.14 20.51
C TYR A 302 17.87 17.35 21.51
N ASP A 303 17.58 17.95 22.68
CA ASP A 303 16.79 17.30 23.73
C ASP A 303 15.33 17.12 23.29
N LEU A 304 14.76 18.09 22.58
CA LEU A 304 13.43 17.99 21.95
C LEU A 304 13.38 16.83 20.94
N ARG A 305 14.36 16.74 20.04
CA ARG A 305 14.46 15.63 19.08
C ARG A 305 14.55 14.28 19.77
N LYS A 306 15.37 14.19 20.83
CA LYS A 306 15.53 12.97 21.60
C LYS A 306 14.25 12.58 22.32
N SER A 307 13.55 13.53 22.94
CA SER A 307 12.26 13.29 23.59
C SER A 307 11.22 12.78 22.61
N ILE A 308 11.03 13.49 21.48
CA ILE A 308 10.04 13.11 20.47
C ILE A 308 10.39 11.78 19.82
N SER A 309 11.65 11.52 19.47
CA SER A 309 12.11 10.22 18.96
C SER A 309 11.75 9.08 19.92
N SER A 310 11.94 9.29 21.22
CA SER A 310 11.57 8.31 22.27
C SER A 310 10.06 8.13 22.37
N LEU A 311 9.27 9.22 22.34
CA LEU A 311 7.80 9.15 22.42
C LEU A 311 7.19 8.46 21.21
N LEU A 312 7.72 8.71 20.01
CA LEU A 312 7.28 8.11 18.75
C LEU A 312 7.88 6.70 18.53
N ASN A 313 8.83 6.28 19.36
CA ASN A 313 9.57 5.02 19.20
C ASN A 313 10.22 4.85 17.81
N ILE A 314 10.86 5.91 17.29
CA ILE A 314 11.57 5.94 16.00
C ILE A 314 13.01 6.42 16.19
N ASP A 315 13.87 6.18 15.20
CA ASP A 315 15.25 6.69 15.23
C ASP A 315 15.27 8.22 15.18
N ILE A 316 16.19 8.85 15.94
CA ILE A 316 16.33 10.30 16.01
C ILE A 316 16.67 10.96 14.67
N SER A 317 17.26 10.20 13.73
CA SER A 317 17.54 10.68 12.37
C SER A 317 16.26 10.94 11.55
N LEU A 318 15.13 10.35 11.95
CA LEU A 318 13.82 10.55 11.34
C LEU A 318 13.05 11.74 11.90
N VAL A 319 13.60 12.42 12.92
CA VAL A 319 12.99 13.57 13.60
C VAL A 319 13.78 14.82 13.30
N SER A 320 13.20 15.73 12.55
CA SER A 320 13.72 17.08 12.33
C SER A 320 12.94 18.08 13.17
N ILE A 321 13.63 18.94 13.92
CA ILE A 321 13.04 20.08 14.63
C ILE A 321 13.88 21.32 14.34
N LYS A 322 13.23 22.33 13.83
CA LYS A 322 13.77 23.64 13.52
C LYS A 322 13.09 24.70 14.38
N ALA A 323 13.73 25.83 14.57
CA ALA A 323 13.10 26.96 15.24
C ALA A 323 13.42 28.26 14.51
N THR A 324 12.48 29.18 14.51
CA THR A 324 12.63 30.51 13.94
C THR A 324 11.96 31.57 14.81
N THR A 325 12.38 32.81 14.67
CA THR A 325 11.69 33.99 15.23
C THR A 325 10.63 34.49 14.24
N TYR A 326 9.83 35.43 14.68
CA TYR A 326 8.88 36.17 13.82
C TYR A 326 9.33 37.61 13.58
N GLU A 327 10.63 37.89 13.77
CA GLU A 327 11.25 39.20 13.55
C GLU A 327 10.46 40.34 14.26
N LYS A 328 9.99 40.07 15.47
CA LYS A 328 9.16 40.95 16.30
C LYS A 328 7.79 41.31 15.73
N LEU A 329 7.28 40.49 14.78
CA LEU A 329 5.97 40.70 14.16
C LEU A 329 4.91 39.80 14.82
N GLY A 330 3.74 40.39 15.11
CA GLY A 330 2.58 39.69 15.62
C GLY A 330 2.78 39.04 17.00
N LEU A 331 1.85 38.16 17.40
CA LEU A 331 1.79 37.59 18.74
C LEU A 331 3.06 36.83 19.14
N VAL A 332 3.62 36.08 18.21
CA VAL A 332 4.86 35.32 18.44
C VAL A 332 6.05 36.26 18.56
N GLY A 333 6.19 37.23 17.66
CA GLY A 333 7.26 38.23 17.67
C GLY A 333 7.25 39.13 18.89
N GLU A 334 6.07 39.39 19.47
CA GLU A 334 5.89 40.13 20.73
C GLU A 334 6.11 39.25 21.98
N SER A 335 6.47 37.97 21.82
CA SER A 335 6.61 37.00 22.92
C SER A 335 5.32 36.79 23.73
N LEU A 336 4.16 36.90 23.09
CA LEU A 336 2.86 36.63 23.67
C LEU A 336 2.33 35.24 23.38
N ALA A 337 2.96 34.52 22.43
CA ALA A 337 2.62 33.14 22.05
C ALA A 337 3.85 32.40 21.60
N ILE A 338 3.77 31.07 21.62
CA ILE A 338 4.64 30.12 20.87
C ILE A 338 3.72 29.31 19.98
N ALA A 339 4.17 29.06 18.76
CA ALA A 339 3.47 28.17 17.83
C ALA A 339 4.41 27.08 17.32
N SER A 340 3.83 26.03 16.82
CA SER A 340 4.56 25.00 16.08
C SER A 340 3.74 24.51 14.91
N ASP A 341 4.40 24.09 13.84
CA ASP A 341 3.83 23.23 12.84
C ASP A 341 4.57 21.89 12.77
N SER A 342 3.88 20.89 12.30
CA SER A 342 4.42 19.55 12.12
C SER A 342 3.94 18.95 10.81
N THR A 343 4.87 18.38 10.05
CA THR A 343 4.57 17.59 8.86
C THR A 343 5.09 16.19 9.07
N ILE A 344 4.21 15.21 8.89
CA ILE A 344 4.54 13.80 9.08
C ILE A 344 4.26 13.00 7.80
N LEU A 345 5.16 12.09 7.48
CA LEU A 345 4.97 11.08 6.46
C LEU A 345 4.77 9.72 7.13
N LEU A 346 3.63 9.10 6.89
CA LEU A 346 3.31 7.75 7.32
C LEU A 346 3.43 6.78 6.13
N TYR A 347 3.70 5.50 6.45
CA TYR A 347 3.72 4.43 5.45
C TYR A 347 3.13 3.13 6.03
N LYS A 348 2.61 2.31 5.12
CA LYS A 348 2.07 0.98 5.41
C LYS A 348 2.43 0.01 4.31
#